data_fe4ccbb5ebf663219ba1b08892670f98
#
_entry.id   fe4ccbb5ebf663219ba1b08892670f98
#
_cell.length_a   1.000
_cell.length_b   1.000
_cell.length_c   1.000
_cell.angle_alpha   90.00
_cell.angle_beta   90.00
_cell.angle_gamma   90.00
#
_symmetry.space_group_name_H-M   'P 1'
#
loop_
_entity.id
_entity.type
_entity.pdbx_description
1 polymer ?
#
loop_
_entity_poly.entity_id
_entity_poly.type
_entity_poly.pdbx_seq_one_letter_code
_entity_poly.pdbx_strand_id
1 'polypeptide(L)'
;MTGQQLKNSILQMAVQGKLVPQDPNDEPASVLLERIRAEKEKLIKEGKIKKEKNPSVIFRGADNLPYEKIGKNEPVCIADEVPFDIPESWEWVRFKNLVSYSMGKTPPRKESEYWTEPVYPWVSIADMNADSTILSTKEMVNEYAAEKTFRKRISKAGTLLMSFKLTVEKVSLLGIDAYHNEAIISIYPFVDNDAIITNYLFYIIPLISQSGQTKTAIKGNTLNSESLDALMIPLPPLREQERICKRLNDLKPKLSAYNKTYNEASLLNEGFPTRLKKSILQYAVQGKLVPQDPTDEPASVLLECIRAEKEHLIKSGKIKRDKHESVIFRRDNSYYERVDGIERCIDDEIPFEIPDSWEWVRLKNIVNVVSARRVHQSDWKESGVPFYRAREIAKLADDGYVDNELFISENLYNEFSKSGAPQSGDLMVTAVGTLGKVYIVQQTDKFYYKDASVICFMNFGKLNPEYLKLIMMSPFMVSAIKDHSTGTTVGTITLVTANEYLVPVPPFLEQTRIVAHFQKLNHLINACNM
;
A
#
# COMPACT_ATOMS: atom_id res chain seq x y z
N MET A 1 -1.08 9.91 12.79
CA MET A 1 -1.25 8.70 13.64
C MET A 1 -2.35 7.85 13.04
N THR A 2 -2.09 6.57 12.74
CA THR A 2 -3.10 5.66 12.14
C THR A 2 -4.23 5.36 13.13
N GLY A 3 -5.39 4.91 12.63
CA GLY A 3 -6.51 4.50 13.49
C GLY A 3 -6.14 3.36 14.46
N GLN A 4 -5.26 2.44 14.02
CA GLN A 4 -4.76 1.36 14.89
C GLN A 4 -3.85 1.88 16.00
N GLN A 5 -2.96 2.83 15.70
CA GLN A 5 -2.12 3.47 16.73
C GLN A 5 -2.96 4.23 17.76
N LEU A 6 -4.00 4.95 17.30
CA LEU A 6 -4.93 5.64 18.19
C LEU A 6 -5.69 4.66 19.09
N LYS A 7 -6.19 3.55 18.52
CA LYS A 7 -6.84 2.48 19.29
C LYS A 7 -5.92 1.91 20.36
N ASN A 8 -4.68 1.56 19.99
CA ASN A 8 -3.70 1.02 20.93
C ASN A 8 -3.37 2.02 22.05
N SER A 9 -3.26 3.31 21.73
CA SER A 9 -3.04 4.36 22.73
C SER A 9 -4.21 4.47 23.73
N ILE A 10 -5.45 4.39 23.25
CA ILE A 10 -6.65 4.41 24.11
C ILE A 10 -6.70 3.16 25.01
N LEU A 11 -6.42 1.99 24.47
CA LEU A 11 -6.35 0.75 25.27
C LEU A 11 -5.22 0.79 26.29
N GLN A 12 -4.07 1.39 25.95
CA GLN A 12 -2.98 1.61 26.89
C GLN A 12 -3.40 2.54 28.04
N MET A 13 -4.17 3.60 27.76
CA MET A 13 -4.75 4.43 28.82
C MET A 13 -5.74 3.66 29.69
N ALA A 14 -6.52 2.75 29.08
CA ALA A 14 -7.48 1.94 29.82
C ALA A 14 -6.79 1.01 30.84
N VAL A 15 -5.73 0.28 30.42
CA VAL A 15 -5.01 -0.66 31.32
C VAL A 15 -4.15 0.04 32.37
N GLN A 16 -3.82 1.32 32.18
CA GLN A 16 -3.08 2.15 33.15
C GLN A 16 -3.99 2.95 34.10
N GLY A 17 -5.32 2.77 34.04
CA GLY A 17 -6.26 3.54 34.85
C GLY A 17 -6.37 5.03 34.51
N LYS A 18 -6.01 5.41 33.26
CA LYS A 18 -6.00 6.81 32.79
C LYS A 18 -7.16 7.16 31.86
N LEU A 19 -7.99 6.17 31.48
CA LEU A 19 -9.08 6.37 30.51
C LEU A 19 -10.34 6.99 31.13
N VAL A 20 -10.61 6.67 32.39
CA VAL A 20 -11.74 7.16 33.16
C VAL A 20 -11.27 7.70 34.52
N PRO A 21 -11.99 8.65 35.15
CA PRO A 21 -11.64 9.13 36.48
C PRO A 21 -11.72 7.99 37.52
N GLN A 22 -10.80 8.00 38.47
CA GLN A 22 -10.86 7.19 39.68
C GLN A 22 -11.97 7.68 40.60
N ASP A 23 -12.78 6.79 41.16
CA ASP A 23 -13.81 7.13 42.15
C ASP A 23 -13.40 6.50 43.50
N PRO A 24 -13.13 7.33 44.52
CA PRO A 24 -12.73 6.85 45.85
C PRO A 24 -13.84 6.05 46.58
N ASN A 25 -15.08 6.10 46.09
CA ASN A 25 -16.19 5.34 46.63
C ASN A 25 -16.32 3.95 46.01
N ASP A 26 -15.53 3.65 44.98
CA ASP A 26 -15.50 2.31 44.41
C ASP A 26 -14.88 1.34 45.41
N GLU A 27 -15.46 0.14 45.51
CA GLU A 27 -14.89 -0.95 46.29
C GLU A 27 -13.54 -1.36 45.66
N PRO A 28 -12.41 -1.31 46.40
CA PRO A 28 -11.10 -1.58 45.82
C PRO A 28 -10.99 -3.00 45.27
N ALA A 29 -10.13 -3.19 44.26
CA ALA A 29 -9.95 -4.47 43.58
C ALA A 29 -9.49 -5.61 44.51
N SER A 30 -8.85 -5.30 45.63
CA SER A 30 -8.47 -6.29 46.68
C SER A 30 -9.69 -7.07 47.23
N VAL A 31 -10.81 -6.37 47.46
CA VAL A 31 -12.07 -7.01 47.91
C VAL A 31 -12.69 -7.88 46.82
N LEU A 32 -12.61 -7.45 45.56
CA LEU A 32 -13.02 -8.29 44.43
C LEU A 32 -12.16 -9.56 44.35
N LEU A 33 -10.84 -9.46 44.56
CA LEU A 33 -9.93 -10.60 44.55
C LEU A 33 -10.22 -11.59 45.70
N GLU A 34 -10.62 -11.11 46.87
CA GLU A 34 -11.05 -11.99 47.97
C GLU A 34 -12.28 -12.81 47.55
N ARG A 35 -13.27 -12.20 46.92
CA ARG A 35 -14.45 -12.91 46.39
C ARG A 35 -14.07 -13.95 45.33
N ILE A 36 -13.17 -13.58 44.42
CA ILE A 36 -12.68 -14.46 43.36
C ILE A 36 -11.95 -15.69 44.00
N ARG A 37 -11.11 -15.47 44.99
CA ARG A 37 -10.42 -16.56 45.72
C ARG A 37 -11.40 -17.47 46.44
N ALA A 38 -12.39 -16.90 47.14
CA ALA A 38 -13.42 -17.67 47.83
C ALA A 38 -14.23 -18.56 46.87
N GLU A 39 -14.64 -18.03 45.69
CA GLU A 39 -15.37 -18.82 44.70
C GLU A 39 -14.46 -19.91 44.09
N LYS A 40 -13.20 -19.58 43.78
CA LYS A 40 -12.22 -20.57 43.30
C LYS A 40 -12.03 -21.71 44.27
N GLU A 41 -11.89 -21.42 45.58
CA GLU A 41 -11.78 -22.44 46.62
C GLU A 41 -13.03 -23.30 46.73
N LYS A 42 -14.22 -22.72 46.62
CA LYS A 42 -15.49 -23.44 46.61
C LYS A 42 -15.54 -24.40 45.41
N LEU A 43 -15.19 -23.95 44.20
CA LEU A 43 -15.15 -24.80 43.01
C LEU A 43 -14.12 -25.95 43.12
N ILE A 44 -13.00 -25.73 43.85
CA ILE A 44 -12.03 -26.78 44.17
C ILE A 44 -12.64 -27.80 45.14
N LYS A 45 -13.32 -27.34 46.19
CA LYS A 45 -13.99 -28.24 47.17
C LYS A 45 -15.12 -29.05 46.53
N GLU A 46 -15.83 -28.48 45.57
CA GLU A 46 -16.87 -29.16 44.79
C GLU A 46 -16.30 -30.10 43.70
N GLY A 47 -14.97 -30.17 43.55
CA GLY A 47 -14.32 -31.02 42.55
C GLY A 47 -14.49 -30.56 41.10
N LYS A 48 -15.01 -29.34 40.87
CA LYS A 48 -15.22 -28.77 39.55
C LYS A 48 -13.91 -28.32 38.89
N ILE A 49 -12.95 -27.88 39.69
CA ILE A 49 -11.60 -27.51 39.22
C ILE A 49 -10.53 -28.21 40.07
N LYS A 50 -9.37 -28.47 39.48
CA LYS A 50 -8.26 -29.15 40.20
C LYS A 50 -7.57 -28.18 41.14
N LYS A 51 -7.20 -28.68 42.34
CA LYS A 51 -6.39 -27.91 43.27
C LYS A 51 -4.99 -27.70 42.73
N GLU A 52 -4.53 -26.45 42.74
CA GLU A 52 -3.16 -26.10 42.37
C GLU A 52 -2.15 -26.63 43.40
N LYS A 53 -1.01 -27.13 42.93
CA LYS A 53 0.08 -27.57 43.81
C LYS A 53 0.71 -26.39 44.55
N ASN A 54 0.90 -25.27 43.86
CA ASN A 54 1.54 -24.08 44.37
C ASN A 54 0.68 -22.84 44.01
N PRO A 55 -0.34 -22.50 44.81
CA PRO A 55 -1.15 -21.31 44.58
C PRO A 55 -0.27 -20.05 44.72
N SER A 56 -0.48 -19.07 43.88
CA SER A 56 0.25 -17.80 43.94
C SER A 56 -0.67 -16.65 44.32
N VAL A 57 -0.14 -15.69 45.07
CA VAL A 57 -0.83 -14.47 45.49
C VAL A 57 0.11 -13.30 45.27
N ILE A 58 -0.34 -12.29 44.52
CA ILE A 58 0.34 -11.00 44.38
C ILE A 58 -0.25 -10.02 45.41
N PHE A 59 0.61 -9.22 46.03
CA PHE A 59 0.24 -8.19 47.01
C PHE A 59 1.29 -7.07 47.00
N ARG A 60 0.93 -5.88 47.54
CA ARG A 60 1.86 -4.76 47.73
C ARG A 60 2.62 -4.93 49.05
N GLY A 61 3.95 -4.81 49.01
CA GLY A 61 4.81 -4.76 50.18
C GLY A 61 4.72 -3.43 50.94
N ALA A 62 5.38 -3.36 52.10
CA ALA A 62 5.48 -2.13 52.89
C ALA A 62 6.23 -0.99 52.14
N ASP A 63 7.04 -1.33 51.16
CA ASP A 63 7.77 -0.45 50.25
C ASP A 63 6.96 -0.04 49.02
N ASN A 64 5.67 -0.42 49.00
CA ASN A 64 4.74 -0.21 47.88
C ASN A 64 5.08 -0.93 46.58
N LEU A 65 6.05 -1.85 46.59
CA LEU A 65 6.38 -2.70 45.45
C LEU A 65 5.49 -3.94 45.36
N PRO A 66 5.28 -4.52 44.18
CA PRO A 66 4.54 -5.75 44.00
C PRO A 66 5.40 -6.96 44.38
N TYR A 67 4.86 -7.84 45.23
CA TYR A 67 5.44 -9.10 45.62
C TYR A 67 4.54 -10.27 45.27
N GLU A 68 5.11 -11.38 44.85
CA GLU A 68 4.37 -12.63 44.64
C GLU A 68 4.81 -13.70 45.64
N LYS A 69 3.87 -14.28 46.34
CA LYS A 69 4.06 -15.45 47.21
C LYS A 69 3.53 -16.68 46.51
N ILE A 70 4.39 -17.68 46.30
CA ILE A 70 4.05 -18.95 45.63
C ILE A 70 4.10 -20.08 46.65
N GLY A 71 2.94 -20.63 46.99
CA GLY A 71 2.81 -21.72 47.95
C GLY A 71 3.34 -21.36 49.35
N LYS A 72 4.35 -22.09 49.85
CA LYS A 72 5.00 -21.86 51.14
C LYS A 72 6.31 -21.07 51.06
N ASN A 73 6.73 -20.67 49.85
CA ASN A 73 7.96 -19.93 49.63
C ASN A 73 7.89 -18.49 50.19
N GLU A 74 9.05 -17.92 50.47
CA GLU A 74 9.14 -16.50 50.81
C GLU A 74 8.65 -15.64 49.64
N PRO A 75 8.02 -14.49 49.92
CA PRO A 75 7.60 -13.56 48.87
C PRO A 75 8.78 -13.04 48.07
N VAL A 76 8.63 -12.99 46.75
CA VAL A 76 9.62 -12.45 45.82
C VAL A 76 9.09 -11.15 45.22
N CYS A 77 9.93 -10.12 45.17
CA CYS A 77 9.60 -8.87 44.47
C CYS A 77 9.51 -9.15 42.97
N ILE A 78 8.41 -8.71 42.34
CA ILE A 78 8.12 -8.87 40.93
C ILE A 78 8.01 -7.51 40.22
N ALA A 79 8.62 -6.47 40.76
CA ALA A 79 8.60 -5.12 40.16
C ALA A 79 9.14 -5.10 38.74
N ASP A 80 10.14 -5.94 38.43
CA ASP A 80 10.72 -6.07 37.07
C ASP A 80 9.80 -6.80 36.08
N GLU A 81 8.79 -7.54 36.57
CA GLU A 81 7.80 -8.22 35.74
C GLU A 81 6.59 -7.32 35.44
N VAL A 82 6.38 -6.28 36.26
CA VAL A 82 5.25 -5.37 36.12
C VAL A 82 5.52 -4.32 35.07
N PRO A 83 4.66 -4.20 34.05
CA PRO A 83 4.94 -3.39 32.86
C PRO A 83 4.80 -1.89 33.04
N PHE A 84 3.95 -1.49 34.01
CA PHE A 84 3.63 -0.10 34.29
C PHE A 84 2.97 0.01 35.67
N ASP A 85 2.94 1.21 36.22
CA ASP A 85 2.23 1.50 37.47
C ASP A 85 0.72 1.53 37.23
N ILE A 86 -0.02 1.02 38.22
CA ILE A 86 -1.48 1.04 38.28
C ILE A 86 -1.95 1.87 39.48
N PRO A 87 -3.19 2.40 39.46
CA PRO A 87 -3.79 3.11 40.59
C PRO A 87 -3.76 2.30 41.90
N GLU A 88 -3.79 2.98 43.04
CA GLU A 88 -3.77 2.29 44.37
C GLU A 88 -4.98 1.40 44.62
N SER A 89 -6.13 1.71 44.01
CA SER A 89 -7.35 0.94 44.08
C SER A 89 -7.35 -0.34 43.24
N TRP A 90 -6.32 -0.49 42.35
CA TRP A 90 -6.20 -1.63 41.46
C TRP A 90 -5.23 -2.68 42.01
N GLU A 91 -5.37 -3.93 41.51
CA GLU A 91 -4.48 -5.02 41.87
C GLU A 91 -3.90 -5.70 40.62
N TRP A 92 -2.65 -6.19 40.69
CA TRP A 92 -2.12 -7.13 39.73
C TRP A 92 -2.54 -8.56 40.05
N VAL A 93 -3.00 -9.31 39.08
CA VAL A 93 -3.39 -10.70 39.25
C VAL A 93 -2.90 -11.58 38.11
N ARG A 94 -2.45 -12.81 38.40
CA ARG A 94 -2.16 -13.81 37.35
C ARG A 94 -3.46 -14.27 36.70
N PHE A 95 -3.46 -14.46 35.37
CA PHE A 95 -4.63 -14.91 34.61
C PHE A 95 -5.30 -16.15 35.21
N LYS A 96 -4.49 -17.19 35.55
CA LYS A 96 -4.98 -18.40 36.21
C LYS A 96 -5.72 -18.19 37.54
N ASN A 97 -5.48 -17.05 38.22
CA ASN A 97 -6.14 -16.71 39.49
C ASN A 97 -7.45 -15.94 39.28
N LEU A 98 -7.69 -15.44 38.05
CA LEU A 98 -8.88 -14.66 37.69
C LEU A 98 -9.92 -15.53 36.98
N VAL A 99 -9.47 -16.49 36.17
CA VAL A 99 -10.34 -17.29 35.29
C VAL A 99 -10.01 -18.78 35.31
N SER A 100 -10.97 -19.58 34.94
CA SER A 100 -10.75 -20.94 34.41
C SER A 100 -10.86 -20.87 32.87
N TYR A 101 -10.19 -21.78 32.18
CA TYR A 101 -10.31 -21.87 30.73
C TYR A 101 -10.30 -23.33 30.25
N SER A 102 -10.86 -23.56 29.08
CA SER A 102 -10.84 -24.88 28.44
C SER A 102 -10.45 -24.78 26.97
N MET A 103 -9.62 -25.75 26.53
CA MET A 103 -9.25 -25.87 25.13
C MET A 103 -10.36 -26.57 24.34
N GLY A 104 -10.59 -26.12 23.15
CA GLY A 104 -11.46 -26.80 22.19
C GLY A 104 -10.84 -28.10 21.67
N LYS A 105 -11.49 -28.68 20.69
CA LYS A 105 -11.07 -29.90 20.00
C LYS A 105 -11.43 -29.86 18.54
N THR A 106 -10.71 -30.61 17.71
CA THR A 106 -11.06 -30.85 16.30
C THR A 106 -11.45 -32.32 16.15
N PRO A 107 -12.67 -32.63 15.71
CA PRO A 107 -13.01 -33.98 15.30
C PRO A 107 -12.14 -34.43 14.12
N PRO A 108 -11.94 -35.76 13.93
CA PRO A 108 -11.15 -36.27 12.81
C PRO A 108 -11.68 -35.74 11.47
N ARG A 109 -10.84 -34.98 10.74
CA ARG A 109 -11.24 -34.31 9.49
C ARG A 109 -11.57 -35.27 8.35
N LYS A 110 -10.97 -36.47 8.35
CA LYS A 110 -11.16 -37.47 7.29
C LYS A 110 -12.38 -38.38 7.51
N GLU A 111 -12.98 -38.34 8.69
CA GLU A 111 -14.10 -39.19 9.07
C GLU A 111 -15.41 -38.40 8.92
N SER A 112 -16.16 -38.70 7.85
CA SER A 112 -17.40 -37.98 7.51
C SER A 112 -18.48 -38.10 8.59
N GLU A 113 -18.45 -39.15 9.41
CA GLU A 113 -19.40 -39.39 10.47
C GLU A 113 -19.48 -38.27 11.54
N TYR A 114 -18.45 -37.42 11.64
CA TYR A 114 -18.43 -36.27 12.55
C TYR A 114 -19.00 -34.99 11.92
N TRP A 115 -19.16 -34.97 10.60
CA TRP A 115 -19.43 -33.76 9.83
C TRP A 115 -20.72 -33.82 8.99
N THR A 116 -21.30 -35.02 8.81
CA THR A 116 -22.57 -35.22 8.11
C THR A 116 -23.75 -34.82 8.99
N GLU A 117 -24.80 -34.25 8.40
CA GLU A 117 -25.98 -33.75 9.10
C GLU A 117 -25.63 -32.83 10.27
N PRO A 118 -24.92 -31.70 10.00
CA PRO A 118 -24.41 -30.83 11.05
C PRO A 118 -25.51 -30.10 11.80
N VAL A 119 -25.37 -30.00 13.13
CA VAL A 119 -26.36 -29.39 14.02
C VAL A 119 -25.77 -28.25 14.83
N TYR A 120 -24.52 -28.37 15.26
CA TYR A 120 -23.89 -27.42 16.18
C TYR A 120 -22.83 -26.58 15.48
N PRO A 121 -22.81 -25.25 15.69
CA PRO A 121 -21.71 -24.40 15.23
C PRO A 121 -20.37 -24.84 15.81
N TRP A 122 -19.33 -24.81 14.96
CA TRP A 122 -17.95 -25.11 15.37
C TRP A 122 -17.01 -23.99 14.91
N VAL A 123 -16.42 -23.30 15.91
CA VAL A 123 -15.59 -22.11 15.67
C VAL A 123 -14.16 -22.53 15.35
N SER A 124 -13.65 -22.07 14.24
CA SER A 124 -12.24 -22.07 13.84
C SER A 124 -11.62 -20.69 14.01
N ILE A 125 -10.29 -20.58 13.93
CA ILE A 125 -9.60 -19.26 13.95
C ILE A 125 -10.08 -18.34 12.80
N ALA A 126 -10.53 -18.92 11.67
CA ALA A 126 -11.04 -18.18 10.53
C ALA A 126 -12.39 -17.50 10.79
N ASP A 127 -13.14 -17.93 11.79
CA ASP A 127 -14.41 -17.34 12.22
C ASP A 127 -14.21 -16.21 13.24
N MET A 128 -13.01 -16.14 13.85
CA MET A 128 -12.66 -15.13 14.84
C MET A 128 -12.17 -13.85 14.14
N ASN A 129 -12.88 -12.77 14.35
CA ASN A 129 -12.42 -11.42 14.02
C ASN A 129 -12.09 -10.68 15.33
N ALA A 130 -10.99 -9.94 15.35
CA ALA A 130 -10.63 -9.15 16.52
C ALA A 130 -11.77 -8.19 16.91
N ASP A 131 -12.04 -8.09 18.21
CA ASP A 131 -13.06 -7.20 18.80
C ASP A 131 -14.49 -7.41 18.28
N SER A 132 -14.86 -8.64 17.93
CA SER A 132 -16.17 -8.97 17.37
C SER A 132 -16.93 -10.03 18.18
N THR A 133 -18.23 -10.11 17.95
CA THR A 133 -19.09 -11.19 18.42
C THR A 133 -19.32 -12.18 17.28
N ILE A 134 -19.13 -13.48 17.55
CA ILE A 134 -19.32 -14.56 16.58
C ILE A 134 -20.82 -14.92 16.58
N LEU A 135 -21.49 -14.60 15.49
CA LEU A 135 -22.93 -14.87 15.29
C LEU A 135 -23.20 -16.08 14.38
N SER A 136 -22.20 -16.55 13.65
CA SER A 136 -22.25 -17.70 12.77
C SER A 136 -20.86 -18.29 12.57
N THR A 137 -20.78 -19.55 12.16
CA THR A 137 -19.53 -20.25 11.84
C THR A 137 -19.56 -20.79 10.42
N LYS A 138 -18.39 -20.93 9.81
CA LYS A 138 -18.25 -21.52 8.46
C LYS A 138 -18.47 -23.04 8.48
N GLU A 139 -18.16 -23.66 9.59
CA GLU A 139 -18.25 -25.10 9.76
C GLU A 139 -19.15 -25.43 10.94
N MET A 140 -19.76 -26.60 10.89
CA MET A 140 -20.65 -27.14 11.92
C MET A 140 -20.33 -28.60 12.15
N VAL A 141 -20.63 -29.11 13.33
CA VAL A 141 -20.48 -30.51 13.72
C VAL A 141 -21.82 -31.12 14.07
N ASN A 142 -21.91 -32.44 14.05
CA ASN A 142 -23.16 -33.17 14.36
C ASN A 142 -23.24 -33.68 15.80
N GLU A 143 -24.32 -34.37 16.15
CA GLU A 143 -24.55 -34.94 17.49
C GLU A 143 -23.49 -35.98 17.86
N TYR A 144 -23.02 -36.78 16.88
CA TYR A 144 -21.96 -37.77 17.13
C TYR A 144 -20.65 -37.10 17.58
N ALA A 145 -20.26 -36.01 16.90
CA ALA A 145 -19.12 -35.20 17.30
C ALA A 145 -19.32 -34.57 18.69
N ALA A 146 -20.53 -34.06 18.97
CA ALA A 146 -20.88 -33.48 20.27
C ALA A 146 -20.69 -34.47 21.42
N GLU A 147 -21.08 -35.71 21.21
CA GLU A 147 -20.95 -36.78 22.21
C GLU A 147 -19.50 -37.29 22.35
N LYS A 148 -18.93 -37.73 21.24
CA LYS A 148 -17.63 -38.42 21.23
C LYS A 148 -16.44 -37.51 21.47
N THR A 149 -16.42 -36.35 20.76
CA THR A 149 -15.27 -35.42 20.86
C THR A 149 -15.43 -34.45 22.00
N PHE A 150 -16.60 -33.83 22.13
CA PHE A 150 -16.81 -32.72 23.06
C PHE A 150 -17.47 -33.15 24.39
N ARG A 151 -17.98 -34.36 24.49
CA ARG A 151 -18.69 -34.87 25.67
C ARG A 151 -19.83 -33.93 26.10
N LYS A 152 -20.54 -33.38 25.11
CA LYS A 152 -21.65 -32.42 25.27
C LYS A 152 -21.28 -31.14 26.05
N ARG A 153 -19.99 -30.76 26.09
CA ARG A 153 -19.55 -29.53 26.74
C ARG A 153 -19.47 -28.39 25.70
N ILE A 154 -20.60 -27.81 25.43
CA ILE A 154 -20.70 -26.66 24.50
C ILE A 154 -20.43 -25.34 25.24
N SER A 155 -19.66 -24.43 24.64
CA SER A 155 -19.49 -23.09 25.15
C SER A 155 -20.74 -22.25 24.83
N LYS A 156 -21.27 -21.56 25.85
CA LYS A 156 -22.51 -20.81 25.75
C LYS A 156 -22.31 -19.45 25.13
N ALA A 157 -23.37 -18.87 24.57
CA ALA A 157 -23.37 -17.46 24.19
C ALA A 157 -22.94 -16.58 25.37
N GLY A 158 -22.18 -15.53 25.11
CA GLY A 158 -21.50 -14.68 26.11
C GLY A 158 -20.11 -15.15 26.51
N THR A 159 -19.69 -16.39 26.16
CA THR A 159 -18.35 -16.88 26.47
C THR A 159 -17.26 -16.13 25.69
N LEU A 160 -16.20 -15.74 26.39
CA LEU A 160 -15.02 -15.14 25.76
C LEU A 160 -14.12 -16.22 25.16
N LEU A 161 -13.81 -16.11 23.88
CA LEU A 161 -12.87 -16.96 23.16
C LEU A 161 -11.57 -16.22 22.87
N MET A 162 -10.45 -16.93 22.96
CA MET A 162 -9.12 -16.43 22.62
C MET A 162 -8.36 -17.47 21.79
N SER A 163 -7.78 -17.06 20.67
CA SER A 163 -6.82 -17.87 19.92
C SER A 163 -5.43 -17.78 20.58
N PHE A 164 -4.78 -18.93 20.81
CA PHE A 164 -3.47 -18.96 21.47
C PHE A 164 -2.40 -19.74 20.70
N LYS A 165 -2.75 -20.28 19.51
CA LYS A 165 -1.84 -20.93 18.56
C LYS A 165 -1.96 -20.28 17.19
N LEU A 166 -0.87 -20.23 16.41
CA LEU A 166 -0.76 -19.73 15.02
C LEU A 166 -1.02 -18.23 14.86
N THR A 167 -2.09 -17.72 15.40
CA THR A 167 -2.42 -16.29 15.44
C THR A 167 -2.80 -15.98 16.87
N VAL A 168 -1.81 -15.71 17.71
CA VAL A 168 -2.03 -15.24 19.07
C VAL A 168 -2.74 -13.89 18.96
N GLU A 169 -3.79 -13.61 19.82
CA GLU A 169 -4.38 -12.29 20.01
C GLU A 169 -5.77 -12.06 19.41
N LYS A 170 -6.34 -12.99 18.66
CA LYS A 170 -7.74 -12.84 18.31
C LYS A 170 -8.61 -13.20 19.53
N VAL A 171 -9.35 -12.21 19.98
CA VAL A 171 -10.34 -12.36 21.06
C VAL A 171 -11.71 -12.02 20.51
N SER A 172 -12.70 -12.88 20.77
CA SER A 172 -14.08 -12.71 20.31
C SER A 172 -15.06 -13.19 21.36
N LEU A 173 -16.24 -12.59 21.42
CA LEU A 173 -17.35 -13.10 22.23
C LEU A 173 -18.20 -14.06 21.41
N LEU A 174 -18.69 -15.14 22.02
CA LEU A 174 -19.72 -15.97 21.41
C LEU A 174 -21.09 -15.27 21.48
N GLY A 175 -21.75 -15.10 20.35
CA GLY A 175 -23.15 -14.66 20.28
C GLY A 175 -24.13 -15.84 20.16
N ILE A 176 -23.59 -17.05 19.99
CA ILE A 176 -24.32 -18.32 19.86
C ILE A 176 -23.64 -19.41 20.68
N ASP A 177 -24.35 -20.46 21.02
CA ASP A 177 -23.75 -21.66 21.60
C ASP A 177 -22.91 -22.37 20.54
N ALA A 178 -21.63 -22.65 20.82
CA ALA A 178 -20.73 -23.27 19.85
C ALA A 178 -19.64 -24.15 20.49
N TYR A 179 -19.19 -25.14 19.74
CA TYR A 179 -17.91 -25.80 19.97
C TYR A 179 -16.78 -25.01 19.28
N HIS A 180 -15.54 -25.28 19.62
CA HIS A 180 -14.39 -24.63 18.97
C HIS A 180 -13.18 -25.57 18.87
N ASN A 181 -12.23 -25.20 18.00
CA ASN A 181 -11.05 -26.01 17.75
C ASN A 181 -10.01 -25.93 18.89
N GLU A 182 -8.99 -26.78 18.83
CA GLU A 182 -7.93 -26.91 19.85
C GLU A 182 -6.94 -25.73 19.87
N ALA A 183 -7.02 -24.80 18.93
CA ALA A 183 -6.20 -23.58 18.91
C ALA A 183 -6.89 -22.39 19.58
N ILE A 184 -8.11 -22.63 20.10
CA ILE A 184 -8.95 -21.63 20.78
C ILE A 184 -9.21 -22.12 22.19
N ILE A 185 -9.16 -21.20 23.16
CA ILE A 185 -9.65 -21.42 24.54
C ILE A 185 -10.92 -20.65 24.77
N SER A 186 -11.83 -21.24 25.54
CA SER A 186 -12.95 -20.56 26.17
C SER A 186 -12.58 -20.16 27.59
N ILE A 187 -12.85 -18.91 27.94
CA ILE A 187 -12.43 -18.24 29.17
C ILE A 187 -13.66 -17.99 30.04
N TYR A 188 -13.57 -18.37 31.31
CA TYR A 188 -14.64 -18.27 32.31
C TYR A 188 -14.10 -17.63 33.59
N PRO A 189 -14.36 -16.33 33.86
CA PRO A 189 -14.01 -15.71 35.13
C PRO A 189 -14.67 -16.46 36.32
N PHE A 190 -13.97 -16.58 37.46
CA PHE A 190 -14.52 -17.25 38.64
C PHE A 190 -15.69 -16.50 39.24
N VAL A 191 -15.69 -15.19 39.14
CA VAL A 191 -16.80 -14.27 39.48
C VAL A 191 -17.06 -13.39 38.27
N ASP A 192 -18.29 -13.32 37.78
CA ASP A 192 -18.62 -12.50 36.63
C ASP A 192 -20.11 -12.11 36.63
N ASN A 193 -20.47 -11.20 37.50
CA ASN A 193 -21.82 -10.64 37.52
C ASN A 193 -21.99 -9.70 36.29
N ASP A 194 -23.07 -9.88 35.57
CA ASP A 194 -23.43 -9.09 34.40
C ASP A 194 -22.35 -9.02 33.29
N ALA A 195 -21.49 -10.05 33.21
CA ALA A 195 -20.40 -10.19 32.25
C ALA A 195 -19.38 -9.01 32.30
N ILE A 196 -19.22 -8.34 33.44
CA ILE A 196 -18.35 -7.15 33.58
C ILE A 196 -16.88 -7.56 33.37
N ILE A 197 -16.42 -8.62 34.06
CA ILE A 197 -15.03 -9.09 33.95
C ILE A 197 -14.78 -9.67 32.55
N THR A 198 -15.72 -10.42 31.99
CA THR A 198 -15.64 -10.93 30.61
C THR A 198 -15.49 -9.79 29.61
N ASN A 199 -16.30 -8.73 29.70
CA ASN A 199 -16.21 -7.57 28.82
C ASN A 199 -14.91 -6.78 29.01
N TYR A 200 -14.41 -6.65 30.23
CA TYR A 200 -13.13 -6.01 30.49
C TYR A 200 -12.00 -6.81 29.87
N LEU A 201 -11.95 -8.12 30.08
CA LEU A 201 -10.95 -9.01 29.49
C LEU A 201 -11.01 -9.02 27.96
N PHE A 202 -12.18 -8.95 27.36
CA PHE A 202 -12.35 -8.84 25.91
C PHE A 202 -11.56 -7.67 25.32
N TYR A 203 -11.51 -6.52 25.99
CA TYR A 203 -10.77 -5.36 25.52
C TYR A 203 -9.28 -5.41 25.80
N ILE A 204 -8.86 -5.94 26.97
CA ILE A 204 -7.48 -5.80 27.42
C ILE A 204 -6.57 -6.97 27.02
N ILE A 205 -7.11 -8.21 26.88
CA ILE A 205 -6.29 -9.37 26.55
C ILE A 205 -5.48 -9.17 25.27
N PRO A 206 -6.03 -8.65 24.16
CA PRO A 206 -5.24 -8.42 22.95
C PRO A 206 -4.03 -7.52 23.15
N LEU A 207 -4.13 -6.52 24.03
CA LEU A 207 -3.04 -5.60 24.33
C LEU A 207 -1.98 -6.26 25.23
N ILE A 208 -2.43 -6.95 26.27
CA ILE A 208 -1.54 -7.60 27.25
C ILE A 208 -0.76 -8.73 26.61
N SER A 209 -1.38 -9.51 25.74
CA SER A 209 -0.70 -10.60 25.02
C SER A 209 0.36 -10.11 24.04
N GLN A 210 0.22 -8.88 23.50
CA GLN A 210 1.20 -8.26 22.57
C GLN A 210 2.37 -7.57 23.27
N SER A 211 2.19 -7.12 24.51
CA SER A 211 3.14 -6.23 25.18
C SER A 211 4.50 -6.88 25.52
N GLY A 212 4.72 -8.11 25.11
CA GLY A 212 6.04 -8.78 25.16
C GLY A 212 6.66 -8.93 26.55
N GLN A 213 5.86 -8.77 27.60
CA GLN A 213 6.29 -8.68 28.99
C GLN A 213 6.68 -10.00 29.63
N THR A 214 6.61 -11.05 28.85
CA THR A 214 7.25 -12.30 29.20
C THR A 214 8.49 -12.47 28.32
N LYS A 215 9.56 -11.70 28.57
CA LYS A 215 10.88 -11.92 27.93
C LYS A 215 11.36 -13.37 27.99
N THR A 216 10.74 -14.19 28.82
CA THR A 216 11.02 -15.62 29.04
C THR A 216 9.97 -16.57 28.45
N ALA A 217 8.77 -16.12 28.12
CA ALA A 217 7.65 -17.01 27.75
C ALA A 217 7.32 -17.06 26.25
N ILE A 218 7.88 -16.16 25.41
CA ILE A 218 7.59 -16.12 23.98
C ILE A 218 8.84 -16.50 23.19
N LYS A 219 9.12 -17.79 23.10
CA LYS A 219 9.90 -18.36 22.00
C LYS A 219 8.91 -18.88 20.94
N GLY A 220 8.60 -18.03 19.97
CA GLY A 220 7.73 -18.37 18.82
C GLY A 220 6.27 -17.92 18.99
N ASN A 221 5.51 -17.92 17.89
CA ASN A 221 4.13 -17.43 17.77
C ASN A 221 3.07 -18.31 18.47
N THR A 222 3.37 -18.92 19.62
CA THR A 222 2.46 -19.83 20.30
C THR A 222 2.55 -19.61 21.81
N LEU A 223 1.43 -19.25 22.45
CA LEU A 223 1.31 -19.30 23.91
C LEU A 223 1.09 -20.76 24.32
N ASN A 224 1.78 -21.21 25.38
CA ASN A 224 1.48 -22.49 26.06
C ASN A 224 0.66 -22.22 27.33
N SER A 225 0.19 -23.27 27.97
CA SER A 225 -0.61 -23.13 29.18
C SER A 225 0.14 -22.42 30.33
N GLU A 226 1.45 -22.61 30.44
CA GLU A 226 2.27 -21.94 31.47
C GLU A 226 2.37 -20.42 31.19
N SER A 227 2.55 -20.04 29.93
CA SER A 227 2.59 -18.62 29.52
C SER A 227 1.23 -17.94 29.72
N LEU A 228 0.13 -18.63 29.41
CA LEU A 228 -1.23 -18.13 29.67
C LEU A 228 -1.47 -17.92 31.16
N ASP A 229 -1.15 -18.93 31.99
CA ASP A 229 -1.31 -18.88 33.43
C ASP A 229 -0.52 -17.74 34.07
N ALA A 230 0.63 -17.41 33.51
CA ALA A 230 1.56 -16.36 33.96
C ALA A 230 1.18 -14.95 33.52
N LEU A 231 0.24 -14.76 32.61
CA LEU A 231 -0.16 -13.41 32.15
C LEU A 231 -0.57 -12.51 33.33
N MET A 232 -0.01 -11.31 33.36
CA MET A 232 -0.31 -10.30 34.37
C MET A 232 -1.50 -9.44 33.93
N ILE A 233 -2.57 -9.46 34.69
CA ILE A 233 -3.79 -8.71 34.43
C ILE A 233 -3.90 -7.57 35.43
N PRO A 234 -3.95 -6.31 34.98
CA PRO A 234 -4.30 -5.18 35.85
C PRO A 234 -5.80 -5.22 36.12
N LEU A 235 -6.19 -5.40 37.35
CA LEU A 235 -7.58 -5.55 37.75
C LEU A 235 -8.09 -4.30 38.45
N PRO A 236 -8.99 -3.49 37.81
CA PRO A 236 -9.66 -2.37 38.45
C PRO A 236 -10.78 -2.79 39.42
N PRO A 237 -11.26 -1.86 40.26
CA PRO A 237 -12.55 -2.00 40.92
C PRO A 237 -13.67 -2.35 39.93
N LEU A 238 -14.64 -3.19 40.34
CA LEU A 238 -15.65 -3.72 39.41
C LEU A 238 -16.44 -2.62 38.70
N ARG A 239 -16.84 -1.56 39.42
CA ARG A 239 -17.54 -0.40 38.80
C ARG A 239 -16.66 0.37 37.83
N GLU A 240 -15.36 0.43 38.08
CA GLU A 240 -14.44 1.07 37.16
C GLU A 240 -14.25 0.25 35.87
N GLN A 241 -14.21 -1.11 35.96
CA GLN A 241 -14.24 -1.97 34.78
C GLN A 241 -15.45 -1.66 33.88
N GLU A 242 -16.62 -1.49 34.49
CA GLU A 242 -17.84 -1.12 33.76
C GLU A 242 -17.71 0.25 33.08
N ARG A 243 -17.19 1.27 33.79
CA ARG A 243 -16.96 2.61 33.20
C ARG A 243 -15.94 2.56 32.05
N ILE A 244 -14.87 1.79 32.20
CA ILE A 244 -13.86 1.59 31.15
C ILE A 244 -14.51 0.96 29.93
N CYS A 245 -15.25 -0.14 30.10
CA CYS A 245 -15.93 -0.83 28.98
C CYS A 245 -16.94 0.07 28.28
N LYS A 246 -17.75 0.81 29.02
CA LYS A 246 -18.68 1.80 28.48
C LYS A 246 -17.96 2.85 27.67
N ARG A 247 -16.87 3.43 28.21
CA ARG A 247 -16.07 4.45 27.51
C ARG A 247 -15.45 3.92 26.22
N LEU A 248 -14.92 2.68 26.23
CA LEU A 248 -14.38 2.04 25.03
C LEU A 248 -15.47 1.80 23.97
N ASN A 249 -16.66 1.36 24.38
CA ASN A 249 -17.81 1.20 23.50
C ASN A 249 -18.24 2.53 22.85
N ASP A 250 -18.28 3.62 23.64
CA ASP A 250 -18.63 4.97 23.14
C ASP A 250 -17.58 5.52 22.16
N LEU A 251 -16.32 5.11 22.32
CA LEU A 251 -15.23 5.52 21.43
C LEU A 251 -15.15 4.70 20.15
N LYS A 252 -15.64 3.45 20.13
CA LYS A 252 -15.56 2.54 18.99
C LYS A 252 -16.08 3.12 17.67
N PRO A 253 -17.29 3.73 17.60
CA PRO A 253 -17.77 4.36 16.37
C PRO A 253 -16.92 5.58 15.95
N LYS A 254 -16.39 6.35 16.92
CA LYS A 254 -15.52 7.50 16.64
C LYS A 254 -14.16 7.06 16.07
N LEU A 255 -13.59 5.99 16.61
CA LEU A 255 -12.37 5.38 16.09
C LEU A 255 -12.56 4.83 14.66
N SER A 256 -13.71 4.21 14.40
CA SER A 256 -14.05 3.72 13.07
C SER A 256 -14.15 4.87 12.06
N ALA A 257 -14.86 5.95 12.41
CA ALA A 257 -14.97 7.15 11.59
C ALA A 257 -13.59 7.80 11.35
N TYR A 258 -12.79 7.96 12.41
CA TYR A 258 -11.42 8.48 12.30
C TYR A 258 -10.56 7.66 11.35
N ASN A 259 -10.57 6.32 11.50
CA ASN A 259 -9.78 5.43 10.66
C ASN A 259 -10.19 5.53 9.18
N LYS A 260 -11.49 5.61 8.90
CA LYS A 260 -12.01 5.82 7.55
C LYS A 260 -11.49 7.13 6.96
N THR A 261 -11.68 8.25 7.67
CA THR A 261 -11.23 9.58 7.20
C THR A 261 -9.70 9.66 7.07
N TYR A 262 -8.96 9.06 7.99
CA TYR A 262 -7.50 8.99 7.91
C TYR A 262 -7.02 8.24 6.66
N ASN A 263 -7.62 7.09 6.37
CA ASN A 263 -7.27 6.30 5.19
C ASN A 263 -7.63 7.03 3.88
N GLU A 264 -8.80 7.69 3.83
CA GLU A 264 -9.20 8.53 2.69
C GLU A 264 -8.21 9.70 2.48
N ALA A 265 -7.83 10.40 3.54
CA ALA A 265 -6.84 11.47 3.48
C ALA A 265 -5.45 10.96 3.06
N SER A 266 -5.02 9.79 3.57
CA SER A 266 -3.75 9.17 3.19
C SER A 266 -3.72 8.84 1.71
N LEU A 267 -4.77 8.20 1.18
CA LEU A 267 -4.89 7.87 -0.25
C LEU A 267 -4.91 9.12 -1.14
N LEU A 268 -5.58 10.18 -0.68
CA LEU A 268 -5.58 11.46 -1.38
C LEU A 268 -4.18 12.07 -1.42
N ASN A 269 -3.47 12.07 -0.31
CA ASN A 269 -2.11 12.63 -0.20
C ASN A 269 -1.10 11.81 -1.03
N GLU A 270 -1.13 10.49 -0.97
CA GLU A 270 -0.24 9.63 -1.76
C GLU A 270 -0.44 9.80 -3.28
N GLY A 271 -1.68 9.94 -3.73
CA GLY A 271 -2.00 10.14 -5.14
C GLY A 271 -1.88 11.59 -5.63
N PHE A 272 -1.87 12.56 -4.72
CA PHE A 272 -1.93 13.98 -5.06
C PHE A 272 -0.74 14.46 -5.92
N PRO A 273 0.53 14.16 -5.59
CA PRO A 273 1.67 14.62 -6.37
C PRO A 273 1.63 14.12 -7.81
N THR A 274 1.25 12.86 -8.00
CA THR A 274 1.15 12.27 -9.35
C THR A 274 0.02 12.94 -10.16
N ARG A 275 -1.13 13.20 -9.53
CA ARG A 275 -2.25 13.90 -10.20
C ARG A 275 -1.89 15.33 -10.53
N LEU A 276 -1.23 16.03 -9.59
CA LEU A 276 -0.78 17.40 -9.78
C LEU A 276 0.22 17.50 -10.94
N LYS A 277 1.22 16.60 -10.98
CA LYS A 277 2.19 16.53 -12.08
C LYS A 277 1.51 16.31 -13.44
N LYS A 278 0.52 15.40 -13.51
CA LYS A 278 -0.27 15.18 -14.73
C LYS A 278 -1.06 16.42 -15.15
N SER A 279 -1.66 17.13 -14.19
CA SER A 279 -2.40 18.37 -14.46
C SER A 279 -1.48 19.48 -14.98
N ILE A 280 -0.29 19.65 -14.38
CA ILE A 280 0.71 20.62 -14.83
C ILE A 280 1.20 20.29 -16.25
N LEU A 281 1.47 19.01 -16.55
CA LEU A 281 1.82 18.58 -17.92
C LEU A 281 0.70 18.88 -18.92
N GLN A 282 -0.55 18.66 -18.53
CA GLN A 282 -1.69 18.98 -19.38
C GLN A 282 -1.80 20.49 -19.63
N TYR A 283 -1.58 21.32 -18.60
CA TYR A 283 -1.55 22.78 -18.76
C TYR A 283 -0.38 23.26 -19.63
N ALA A 284 0.77 22.60 -19.53
CA ALA A 284 1.94 22.89 -20.36
C ALA A 284 1.65 22.72 -21.85
N VAL A 285 1.01 21.61 -22.22
CA VAL A 285 0.70 21.32 -23.64
C VAL A 285 -0.53 22.08 -24.18
N GLN A 286 -1.33 22.69 -23.30
CA GLN A 286 -2.46 23.54 -23.67
C GLN A 286 -2.13 25.02 -23.72
N GLY A 287 -0.86 25.42 -23.49
CA GLY A 287 -0.47 26.83 -23.44
C GLY A 287 -1.01 27.61 -22.23
N LYS A 288 -1.38 26.89 -21.15
CA LYS A 288 -1.97 27.47 -19.92
C LYS A 288 -1.00 27.54 -18.76
N LEU A 289 0.23 27.03 -18.91
CA LEU A 289 1.19 26.94 -17.81
C LEU A 289 1.97 28.25 -17.60
N VAL A 290 2.24 28.97 -18.64
CA VAL A 290 2.92 30.28 -18.64
C VAL A 290 2.12 31.32 -19.40
N PRO A 291 2.26 32.64 -19.08
CA PRO A 291 1.62 33.69 -19.84
C PRO A 291 2.11 33.70 -21.30
N GLN A 292 1.22 33.99 -22.22
CA GLN A 292 1.56 34.25 -23.60
C GLN A 292 2.29 35.60 -23.72
N ASP A 293 3.37 35.65 -24.49
CA ASP A 293 4.11 36.89 -24.78
C ASP A 293 3.88 37.29 -26.26
N PRO A 294 3.20 38.40 -26.50
CA PRO A 294 2.91 38.83 -27.86
C PRO A 294 4.17 39.25 -28.67
N THR A 295 5.33 39.35 -28.01
CA THR A 295 6.61 39.66 -28.69
C THR A 295 7.35 38.42 -29.17
N ASP A 296 6.92 37.22 -28.76
CA ASP A 296 7.49 35.97 -29.26
C ASP A 296 7.19 35.80 -30.76
N GLU A 297 8.17 35.32 -31.51
CA GLU A 297 7.91 34.87 -32.88
C GLU A 297 6.89 33.73 -32.89
N PRO A 298 5.80 33.80 -33.65
CA PRO A 298 4.79 32.74 -33.69
C PRO A 298 5.38 31.41 -34.16
N ALA A 299 4.75 30.32 -33.74
CA ALA A 299 5.22 28.95 -34.04
C ALA A 299 5.32 28.67 -35.56
N SER A 300 4.54 29.37 -36.39
CA SER A 300 4.62 29.29 -37.87
C SER A 300 6.02 29.58 -38.40
N VAL A 301 6.71 30.58 -37.84
CA VAL A 301 8.10 30.94 -38.24
C VAL A 301 9.07 29.82 -37.86
N LEU A 302 8.94 29.27 -36.66
CA LEU A 302 9.73 28.10 -36.22
C LEU A 302 9.50 26.89 -37.15
N LEU A 303 8.26 26.63 -37.55
CA LEU A 303 7.92 25.54 -38.47
C LEU A 303 8.49 25.75 -39.88
N GLU A 304 8.59 26.97 -40.36
CA GLU A 304 9.30 27.29 -41.61
C GLU A 304 10.80 26.96 -41.52
N CYS A 305 11.44 27.31 -40.40
CA CYS A 305 12.84 26.94 -40.14
C CYS A 305 13.03 25.41 -40.08
N ILE A 306 12.11 24.69 -39.46
CA ILE A 306 12.15 23.22 -39.40
C ILE A 306 11.98 22.60 -40.78
N ARG A 307 11.05 23.12 -41.61
CA ARG A 307 10.86 22.67 -43.00
C ARG A 307 12.12 22.91 -43.84
N ALA A 308 12.76 24.08 -43.72
CA ALA A 308 13.99 24.38 -44.41
C ALA A 308 15.13 23.42 -44.05
N GLU A 309 15.29 23.11 -42.75
CA GLU A 309 16.28 22.13 -42.29
C GLU A 309 15.98 20.73 -42.78
N LYS A 310 14.70 20.28 -42.69
CA LYS A 310 14.25 18.98 -43.23
C LYS A 310 14.58 18.86 -44.72
N GLU A 311 14.30 19.89 -45.52
CA GLU A 311 14.66 19.94 -46.95
C GLU A 311 16.17 19.87 -47.20
N HIS A 312 16.98 20.55 -46.36
CA HIS A 312 18.43 20.44 -46.41
C HIS A 312 18.92 19.02 -46.15
N LEU A 313 18.38 18.35 -45.13
CA LEU A 313 18.69 16.96 -44.79
C LEU A 313 18.25 15.97 -45.88
N ILE A 314 17.12 16.22 -46.55
CA ILE A 314 16.66 15.45 -47.71
C ILE A 314 17.63 15.61 -48.90
N LYS A 315 17.98 16.85 -49.24
CA LYS A 315 18.91 17.13 -50.34
C LYS A 315 20.31 16.56 -50.12
N SER A 316 20.77 16.52 -48.86
CA SER A 316 22.04 15.91 -48.48
C SER A 316 21.97 14.36 -48.38
N GLY A 317 20.81 13.75 -48.62
CA GLY A 317 20.61 12.30 -48.57
C GLY A 317 20.62 11.70 -47.16
N LYS A 318 20.57 12.52 -46.13
CA LYS A 318 20.55 12.05 -44.72
C LYS A 318 19.21 11.50 -44.28
N ILE A 319 18.11 12.04 -44.82
CA ILE A 319 16.74 11.56 -44.57
C ILE A 319 16.00 11.36 -45.89
N LYS A 320 15.01 10.49 -45.89
CA LYS A 320 14.17 10.25 -47.08
C LYS A 320 13.02 11.24 -47.11
N ARG A 321 12.65 11.67 -48.32
CA ARG A 321 11.44 12.51 -48.51
C ARG A 321 10.20 11.70 -48.15
N ASP A 322 9.31 12.28 -47.34
CA ASP A 322 7.98 11.75 -47.13
C ASP A 322 7.18 11.82 -48.44
N LYS A 323 6.47 10.74 -48.74
CA LYS A 323 5.62 10.67 -49.92
C LYS A 323 4.33 11.47 -49.77
N HIS A 324 3.89 11.66 -48.53
CA HIS A 324 2.62 12.29 -48.16
C HIS A 324 2.86 13.39 -47.11
N GLU A 325 3.43 14.49 -47.54
CA GLU A 325 3.61 15.65 -46.65
C GLU A 325 2.24 16.24 -46.28
N SER A 326 2.04 16.51 -45.03
CA SER A 326 0.84 17.12 -44.50
C SER A 326 1.12 18.50 -43.92
N VAL A 327 0.17 19.41 -44.06
CA VAL A 327 0.18 20.74 -43.42
C VAL A 327 -1.16 20.95 -42.75
N ILE A 328 -1.15 21.18 -41.42
CA ILE A 328 -2.33 21.57 -40.68
C ILE A 328 -2.41 23.10 -40.66
N PHE A 329 -3.60 23.65 -40.83
CA PHE A 329 -3.85 25.09 -40.80
C PHE A 329 -5.25 25.37 -40.28
N ARG A 330 -5.47 26.58 -39.76
CA ARG A 330 -6.76 27.04 -39.25
C ARG A 330 -7.47 27.91 -40.30
N ARG A 331 -8.75 27.67 -40.52
CA ARG A 331 -9.65 28.46 -41.37
C ARG A 331 -11.06 28.45 -40.78
N ASP A 332 -11.69 29.61 -40.65
CA ASP A 332 -13.06 29.76 -40.12
C ASP A 332 -13.30 29.07 -38.76
N ASN A 333 -12.34 29.19 -37.85
CA ASN A 333 -12.31 28.53 -36.52
C ASN A 333 -12.24 27.01 -36.54
N SER A 334 -11.98 26.38 -37.69
CA SER A 334 -11.81 24.94 -37.84
C SER A 334 -10.39 24.59 -38.26
N TYR A 335 -9.93 23.41 -37.89
CA TYR A 335 -8.63 22.89 -38.32
C TYR A 335 -8.78 22.01 -39.54
N TYR A 336 -7.93 22.27 -40.52
CA TYR A 336 -7.85 21.52 -41.77
C TYR A 336 -6.45 20.96 -41.95
N GLU A 337 -6.38 19.73 -42.47
CA GLU A 337 -5.13 19.13 -42.89
C GLU A 337 -5.13 19.00 -44.42
N ARG A 338 -4.06 19.48 -45.06
CA ARG A 338 -3.81 19.29 -46.50
C ARG A 338 -2.77 18.21 -46.69
N VAL A 339 -3.14 17.14 -47.39
CA VAL A 339 -2.26 16.02 -47.75
C VAL A 339 -2.38 15.85 -49.28
N ASP A 340 -1.26 15.87 -49.97
CA ASP A 340 -1.23 15.70 -51.45
C ASP A 340 -2.19 16.65 -52.21
N GLY A 341 -2.41 17.84 -51.69
CA GLY A 341 -3.34 18.82 -52.26
C GLY A 341 -4.80 18.65 -51.88
N ILE A 342 -5.17 17.58 -51.17
CA ILE A 342 -6.53 17.34 -50.68
C ILE A 342 -6.66 17.92 -49.28
N GLU A 343 -7.68 18.74 -49.06
CA GLU A 343 -8.00 19.30 -47.74
C GLU A 343 -9.10 18.51 -47.07
N ARG A 344 -8.92 18.20 -45.76
CA ARG A 344 -9.94 17.60 -44.93
C ARG A 344 -10.06 18.36 -43.59
N CYS A 345 -11.27 18.48 -43.07
CA CYS A 345 -11.47 18.96 -41.72
C CYS A 345 -11.00 17.89 -40.72
N ILE A 346 -10.28 18.32 -39.66
CA ILE A 346 -9.74 17.43 -38.61
C ILE A 346 -10.14 17.90 -37.20
N ASP A 347 -11.21 18.67 -37.06
CA ASP A 347 -11.68 19.17 -35.76
C ASP A 347 -11.96 18.04 -34.77
N ASP A 348 -12.42 16.88 -35.24
CA ASP A 348 -12.68 15.68 -34.46
C ASP A 348 -11.39 14.96 -33.97
N GLU A 349 -10.25 15.25 -34.61
CA GLU A 349 -8.94 14.78 -34.19
C GLU A 349 -8.26 15.72 -33.19
N ILE A 350 -8.66 17.02 -33.13
CA ILE A 350 -8.04 18.02 -32.26
C ILE A 350 -8.54 17.84 -30.82
N PRO A 351 -7.66 17.52 -29.88
CA PRO A 351 -8.09 17.14 -28.53
C PRO A 351 -8.45 18.33 -27.62
N PHE A 352 -7.98 19.54 -27.97
CA PHE A 352 -8.20 20.78 -27.21
C PHE A 352 -7.75 22.00 -28.04
N GLU A 353 -8.26 23.16 -27.65
CA GLU A 353 -7.82 24.45 -28.21
C GLU A 353 -6.44 24.85 -27.68
N ILE A 354 -5.64 25.47 -28.56
CA ILE A 354 -4.31 26.03 -28.26
C ILE A 354 -4.30 27.55 -28.52
N PRO A 355 -3.34 28.31 -27.93
CA PRO A 355 -3.18 29.74 -28.21
C PRO A 355 -2.99 30.03 -29.69
N ASP A 356 -3.39 31.24 -30.16
CA ASP A 356 -3.29 31.63 -31.57
C ASP A 356 -1.83 31.71 -32.10
N SER A 357 -0.86 31.87 -31.20
CA SER A 357 0.57 31.86 -31.53
C SER A 357 1.16 30.45 -31.71
N TRP A 358 0.38 29.40 -31.38
CA TRP A 358 0.78 28.00 -31.49
C TRP A 358 0.24 27.35 -32.76
N GLU A 359 0.85 26.22 -33.14
CA GLU A 359 0.41 25.44 -34.31
C GLU A 359 0.26 23.97 -33.95
N TRP A 360 -0.80 23.30 -34.46
CA TRP A 360 -0.89 21.86 -34.49
C TRP A 360 -0.11 21.28 -35.66
N VAL A 361 0.70 20.25 -35.42
CA VAL A 361 1.46 19.56 -36.49
C VAL A 361 1.47 18.04 -36.27
N ARG A 362 1.68 17.28 -37.33
CA ARG A 362 2.03 15.86 -37.21
C ARG A 362 3.48 15.73 -36.75
N LEU A 363 3.78 14.75 -35.90
CA LEU A 363 5.13 14.54 -35.35
C LEU A 363 6.19 14.39 -36.48
N LYS A 364 5.86 13.65 -37.55
CA LYS A 364 6.72 13.53 -38.76
C LYS A 364 7.19 14.83 -39.38
N ASN A 365 6.49 15.92 -39.12
CA ASN A 365 6.83 17.24 -39.71
C ASN A 365 7.90 17.97 -38.90
N ILE A 366 8.12 17.59 -37.64
CA ILE A 366 9.03 18.28 -36.71
C ILE A 366 10.21 17.43 -36.23
N VAL A 367 10.14 16.10 -36.39
CA VAL A 367 11.23 15.16 -36.13
C VAL A 367 11.25 14.08 -37.22
N ASN A 368 12.40 13.39 -37.36
CA ASN A 368 12.47 12.18 -38.18
C ASN A 368 12.35 10.95 -37.26
N VAL A 369 11.25 10.22 -37.36
CA VAL A 369 10.99 9.03 -36.57
C VAL A 369 11.66 7.81 -37.19
N VAL A 370 12.66 7.24 -36.52
CA VAL A 370 13.46 6.15 -37.06
C VAL A 370 13.59 4.97 -36.07
N SER A 371 13.88 3.79 -36.65
CA SER A 371 14.28 2.60 -35.88
C SER A 371 15.71 2.24 -36.23
N ALA A 372 16.38 1.56 -35.31
CA ALA A 372 17.72 1.03 -35.52
C ALA A 372 17.77 -0.05 -36.59
N ARG A 373 18.95 -0.27 -37.19
CA ARG A 373 19.25 -1.51 -37.91
C ARG A 373 19.31 -2.65 -36.89
N ARG A 374 18.81 -3.83 -37.31
CA ARG A 374 18.75 -4.99 -36.43
C ARG A 374 20.15 -5.49 -36.05
N VAL A 375 20.39 -5.57 -34.74
CA VAL A 375 21.55 -6.25 -34.14
C VAL A 375 21.10 -7.67 -33.76
N HIS A 376 21.79 -8.68 -34.29
CA HIS A 376 21.50 -10.08 -33.98
C HIS A 376 22.11 -10.48 -32.64
N GLN A 377 21.55 -11.51 -32.02
CA GLN A 377 22.05 -11.99 -30.72
C GLN A 377 23.51 -12.51 -30.82
N SER A 378 23.92 -12.98 -31.98
CA SER A 378 25.31 -13.37 -32.29
C SER A 378 26.31 -12.19 -32.20
N ASP A 379 25.83 -10.98 -32.37
CA ASP A 379 26.66 -9.75 -32.37
C ASP A 379 26.87 -9.16 -30.98
N TRP A 380 26.15 -9.69 -29.98
CA TRP A 380 26.26 -9.24 -28.59
C TRP A 380 27.61 -9.60 -27.98
N LYS A 381 28.16 -8.67 -27.20
CA LYS A 381 29.46 -8.77 -26.52
C LYS A 381 29.29 -8.45 -25.04
N GLU A 382 30.25 -8.86 -24.24
CA GLU A 382 30.34 -8.54 -22.82
C GLU A 382 30.97 -7.15 -22.57
N SER A 383 31.59 -6.56 -23.59
CA SER A 383 32.22 -5.23 -23.54
C SER A 383 32.23 -4.58 -24.90
N GLY A 384 32.34 -3.24 -24.94
CA GLY A 384 32.35 -2.45 -26.16
C GLY A 384 31.40 -1.24 -26.07
N VAL A 385 30.67 -0.95 -27.17
CA VAL A 385 29.67 0.13 -27.19
C VAL A 385 28.37 -0.40 -26.55
N PRO A 386 27.79 0.28 -25.58
CA PRO A 386 26.53 -0.12 -24.94
C PRO A 386 25.41 -0.32 -25.95
N PHE A 387 24.64 -1.41 -25.76
CA PHE A 387 23.49 -1.73 -26.59
C PHE A 387 22.21 -1.72 -25.73
N TYR A 388 21.35 -0.74 -25.97
CA TYR A 388 20.17 -0.46 -25.15
C TYR A 388 18.88 -1.04 -25.75
N ARG A 389 18.14 -1.76 -24.93
CA ARG A 389 16.76 -2.19 -25.20
C ARG A 389 15.79 -1.23 -24.52
N ALA A 390 14.49 -1.47 -24.63
CA ALA A 390 13.47 -0.68 -23.94
C ALA A 390 13.69 -0.61 -22.42
N ARG A 391 14.20 -1.69 -21.79
CA ARG A 391 14.51 -1.72 -20.34
C ARG A 391 15.59 -0.71 -19.95
N GLU A 392 16.66 -0.65 -20.72
CA GLU A 392 17.79 0.25 -20.45
C GLU A 392 17.37 1.72 -20.70
N ILE A 393 16.64 1.99 -21.78
CA ILE A 393 16.10 3.33 -22.06
C ILE A 393 15.12 3.77 -20.97
N ALA A 394 14.25 2.87 -20.49
CA ALA A 394 13.34 3.20 -19.39
C ALA A 394 14.10 3.57 -18.11
N LYS A 395 15.16 2.82 -17.75
CA LYS A 395 16.02 3.15 -16.60
C LYS A 395 16.75 4.50 -16.77
N LEU A 396 17.32 4.75 -17.95
CA LEU A 396 17.93 6.05 -18.24
C LEU A 396 16.93 7.20 -18.12
N ALA A 397 15.68 6.98 -18.55
CA ALA A 397 14.63 7.99 -18.46
C ALA A 397 14.20 8.28 -17.01
N ASP A 398 14.17 7.25 -16.15
CA ASP A 398 13.69 7.34 -14.76
C ASP A 398 14.82 7.70 -13.78
N ASP A 399 15.99 7.06 -13.90
CA ASP A 399 17.08 7.10 -12.92
C ASP A 399 18.29 7.93 -13.39
N GLY A 400 18.36 8.26 -14.70
CA GLY A 400 19.47 8.98 -15.30
C GLY A 400 20.72 8.14 -15.56
N TYR A 401 20.73 6.89 -15.14
CA TYR A 401 21.82 5.95 -15.39
C TYR A 401 21.32 4.52 -15.56
N VAL A 402 22.15 3.66 -16.17
CA VAL A 402 21.87 2.24 -16.30
C VAL A 402 23.14 1.41 -16.17
N ASP A 403 23.07 0.34 -15.38
CA ASP A 403 24.08 -0.72 -15.40
C ASP A 403 23.76 -1.64 -16.60
N ASN A 404 24.62 -1.56 -17.63
CA ASN A 404 24.38 -2.21 -18.90
C ASN A 404 25.10 -3.55 -19.00
N GLU A 405 24.37 -4.57 -19.44
CA GLU A 405 24.87 -5.95 -19.58
C GLU A 405 25.20 -6.33 -21.04
N LEU A 406 24.74 -5.55 -22.00
CA LEU A 406 24.85 -5.87 -23.43
C LEU A 406 25.64 -4.79 -24.17
N PHE A 407 26.57 -5.25 -25.00
CA PHE A 407 27.44 -4.39 -25.80
C PHE A 407 27.49 -4.90 -27.23
N ILE A 408 27.95 -4.05 -28.15
CA ILE A 408 28.31 -4.40 -29.52
C ILE A 408 29.75 -3.97 -29.79
N SER A 409 30.36 -4.53 -30.82
CA SER A 409 31.73 -4.14 -31.21
C SER A 409 31.77 -2.72 -31.79
N GLU A 410 32.89 -2.04 -31.61
CA GLU A 410 33.15 -0.71 -32.23
C GLU A 410 32.98 -0.74 -33.76
N ASN A 411 33.41 -1.80 -34.42
CA ASN A 411 33.29 -1.94 -35.86
C ASN A 411 31.82 -1.96 -36.30
N LEU A 412 30.98 -2.74 -35.63
CA LEU A 412 29.56 -2.82 -35.91
C LEU A 412 28.85 -1.47 -35.64
N TYR A 413 29.21 -0.84 -34.52
CA TYR A 413 28.71 0.51 -34.21
C TYR A 413 29.05 1.51 -35.30
N ASN A 414 30.33 1.57 -35.75
CA ASN A 414 30.78 2.47 -36.79
C ASN A 414 30.11 2.17 -38.15
N GLU A 415 29.86 0.90 -38.48
CA GLU A 415 29.13 0.52 -39.67
C GLU A 415 27.68 1.03 -39.63
N PHE A 416 26.95 0.76 -38.52
CA PHE A 416 25.55 1.10 -38.37
C PHE A 416 25.31 2.60 -38.22
N SER A 417 26.24 3.30 -37.56
CA SER A 417 26.21 4.75 -37.38
C SER A 417 26.28 5.56 -38.70
N LYS A 418 26.80 4.93 -39.78
CA LYS A 418 26.74 5.56 -41.14
C LYS A 418 25.31 5.80 -41.62
N SER A 419 24.35 5.05 -41.12
CA SER A 419 22.91 5.19 -41.40
C SER A 419 22.18 6.12 -40.42
N GLY A 420 22.91 6.73 -39.48
CA GLY A 420 22.40 7.60 -38.42
C GLY A 420 22.44 6.90 -37.03
N ALA A 421 23.37 7.37 -36.17
CA ALA A 421 23.33 7.05 -34.74
C ALA A 421 22.56 8.13 -33.99
N PRO A 422 21.97 7.84 -32.81
CA PRO A 422 21.36 8.88 -31.98
C PRO A 422 22.37 9.97 -31.64
N GLN A 423 21.95 11.23 -31.71
CA GLN A 423 22.78 12.40 -31.44
C GLN A 423 22.24 13.20 -30.26
N SER A 424 23.07 14.06 -29.69
CA SER A 424 22.64 14.94 -28.60
C SER A 424 21.39 15.73 -28.98
N GLY A 425 20.38 15.69 -28.13
CA GLY A 425 19.08 16.33 -28.37
C GLY A 425 18.04 15.45 -29.06
N ASP A 426 18.40 14.25 -29.53
CA ASP A 426 17.45 13.25 -29.99
C ASP A 426 16.72 12.60 -28.81
N LEU A 427 15.51 12.11 -29.04
CA LEU A 427 14.70 11.44 -28.03
C LEU A 427 14.63 9.95 -28.30
N MET A 428 15.08 9.14 -27.34
CA MET A 428 14.90 7.69 -27.36
C MET A 428 13.59 7.33 -26.65
N VAL A 429 12.68 6.69 -27.36
CA VAL A 429 11.32 6.39 -26.88
C VAL A 429 11.11 4.89 -26.81
N THR A 430 10.67 4.38 -25.66
CA THR A 430 10.33 2.95 -25.53
C THR A 430 9.06 2.64 -26.31
N ALA A 431 9.15 1.68 -27.23
CA ALA A 431 8.08 1.33 -28.17
C ALA A 431 7.36 0.01 -27.84
N VAL A 432 7.88 -0.80 -26.90
CA VAL A 432 7.31 -2.09 -26.49
C VAL A 432 7.42 -2.25 -24.97
N GLY A 433 6.41 -2.81 -24.34
CA GLY A 433 6.37 -3.06 -22.88
C GLY A 433 5.97 -1.80 -22.13
N THR A 434 6.92 -1.13 -21.48
CA THR A 434 6.68 0.17 -20.84
C THR A 434 6.71 1.26 -21.90
N LEU A 435 5.55 1.57 -22.48
CA LEU A 435 5.44 2.50 -23.61
C LEU A 435 5.69 3.96 -23.22
N GLY A 436 6.32 4.72 -24.12
CA GLY A 436 6.39 6.17 -24.04
C GLY A 436 7.34 6.73 -22.99
N LYS A 437 8.26 5.92 -22.42
CA LYS A 437 9.37 6.44 -21.62
C LYS A 437 10.36 7.12 -22.56
N VAL A 438 10.85 8.31 -22.18
CA VAL A 438 11.67 9.16 -23.03
C VAL A 438 12.98 9.50 -22.35
N TYR A 439 14.08 9.15 -23.02
CA TYR A 439 15.43 9.57 -22.69
C TYR A 439 15.95 10.56 -23.75
N ILE A 440 16.46 11.71 -23.33
CA ILE A 440 17.10 12.68 -24.22
C ILE A 440 18.59 12.35 -24.28
N VAL A 441 19.09 12.11 -25.49
CA VAL A 441 20.49 11.78 -25.73
C VAL A 441 21.39 12.95 -25.34
N GLN A 442 22.38 12.69 -24.49
CA GLN A 442 23.36 13.68 -24.00
C GLN A 442 24.57 13.77 -24.93
N GLN A 443 25.34 14.84 -24.82
CA GLN A 443 26.53 15.06 -25.65
C GLN A 443 27.61 14.00 -25.41
N THR A 444 27.65 13.41 -24.21
CA THR A 444 28.63 12.40 -23.80
C THR A 444 28.21 10.98 -24.15
N ASP A 445 26.99 10.78 -24.64
CA ASP A 445 26.45 9.47 -24.89
C ASP A 445 27.04 8.83 -26.16
N LYS A 446 27.40 7.55 -26.02
CA LYS A 446 27.79 6.70 -27.12
C LYS A 446 27.17 5.33 -26.92
N PHE A 447 26.10 5.03 -27.63
CA PHE A 447 25.38 3.75 -27.55
C PHE A 447 24.70 3.43 -28.88
N TYR A 448 24.28 2.18 -29.02
CA TYR A 448 23.34 1.75 -30.05
C TYR A 448 22.09 1.16 -29.40
N TYR A 449 20.99 0.98 -30.13
CA TYR A 449 19.72 0.60 -29.55
C TYR A 449 19.01 -0.51 -30.34
N LYS A 450 18.09 -1.22 -29.66
CA LYS A 450 17.39 -2.36 -30.25
C LYS A 450 16.23 -1.91 -31.13
N ASP A 451 16.23 -2.39 -32.38
CA ASP A 451 15.12 -2.24 -33.33
C ASP A 451 13.79 -2.72 -32.75
N ALA A 452 12.68 -2.16 -33.22
CA ALA A 452 11.31 -2.47 -32.84
C ALA A 452 10.93 -2.28 -31.35
N SER A 453 11.88 -2.28 -30.42
CA SER A 453 11.60 -2.04 -29.00
C SER A 453 11.88 -0.62 -28.53
N VAL A 454 12.73 0.10 -29.26
CA VAL A 454 13.07 1.50 -29.06
C VAL A 454 12.98 2.21 -30.40
N ILE A 455 12.38 3.38 -30.43
CA ILE A 455 12.37 4.30 -31.58
C ILE A 455 13.10 5.58 -31.22
N CYS A 456 13.75 6.18 -32.21
CA CYS A 456 14.44 7.44 -32.06
C CYS A 456 13.66 8.54 -32.77
N PHE A 457 13.38 9.65 -32.08
CA PHE A 457 12.90 10.88 -32.66
C PHE A 457 14.12 11.78 -32.90
N MET A 458 14.65 11.75 -34.10
CA MET A 458 15.77 12.60 -34.48
C MET A 458 15.28 14.05 -34.59
N ASN A 459 15.74 14.88 -33.66
CA ASN A 459 15.39 16.29 -33.62
C ASN A 459 16.18 17.04 -34.69
N PHE A 460 15.51 17.84 -35.50
CA PHE A 460 16.18 18.73 -36.51
C PHE A 460 16.94 19.91 -35.87
N GLY A 461 17.10 19.90 -34.53
CA GLY A 461 17.86 20.91 -33.79
C GLY A 461 17.14 22.24 -33.61
N LYS A 462 15.85 22.30 -33.92
CA LYS A 462 15.05 23.54 -33.87
C LYS A 462 14.00 23.53 -32.75
N LEU A 463 13.66 22.36 -32.20
CA LEU A 463 12.76 22.25 -31.07
C LEU A 463 13.55 22.05 -29.79
N ASN A 464 13.02 22.55 -28.68
CA ASN A 464 13.55 22.25 -27.36
C ASN A 464 13.29 20.77 -27.01
N PRO A 465 14.33 19.91 -26.85
CA PRO A 465 14.15 18.48 -26.59
C PRO A 465 13.37 18.19 -25.27
N GLU A 466 13.57 19.02 -24.25
CA GLU A 466 12.84 18.89 -22.98
C GLU A 466 11.35 19.19 -23.16
N TYR A 467 10.97 20.18 -24.01
CA TYR A 467 9.58 20.44 -24.33
C TYR A 467 8.94 19.24 -25.04
N LEU A 468 9.65 18.67 -26.02
CA LEU A 468 9.18 17.46 -26.72
C LEU A 468 9.00 16.27 -25.75
N LYS A 469 9.91 16.12 -24.78
CA LYS A 469 9.77 15.15 -23.68
C LYS A 469 8.53 15.43 -22.84
N LEU A 470 8.23 16.68 -22.48
CA LEU A 470 7.01 17.03 -21.73
C LEU A 470 5.74 16.64 -22.49
N ILE A 471 5.70 16.86 -23.82
CA ILE A 471 4.58 16.42 -24.65
C ILE A 471 4.39 14.92 -24.55
N MET A 472 5.45 14.13 -24.73
CA MET A 472 5.38 12.67 -24.67
C MET A 472 4.92 12.15 -23.29
N MET A 473 5.21 12.87 -22.22
CA MET A 473 4.81 12.54 -20.85
C MET A 473 3.40 13.07 -20.50
N SER A 474 2.81 13.92 -21.31
CA SER A 474 1.50 14.53 -21.02
C SER A 474 0.37 13.49 -21.04
N PRO A 475 -0.70 13.70 -20.24
CA PRO A 475 -1.87 12.82 -20.28
C PRO A 475 -2.48 12.68 -21.67
N PHE A 476 -2.47 13.75 -22.43
CA PHE A 476 -2.91 13.79 -23.84
C PHE A 476 -2.15 12.76 -24.70
N MET A 477 -0.81 12.83 -24.72
CA MET A 477 0.00 11.94 -25.55
C MET A 477 -0.03 10.49 -25.02
N VAL A 478 -0.02 10.31 -23.71
CA VAL A 478 -0.17 8.98 -23.10
C VAL A 478 -1.50 8.32 -23.48
N SER A 479 -2.60 9.09 -23.59
CA SER A 479 -3.87 8.57 -24.09
C SER A 479 -3.77 8.22 -25.58
N ALA A 480 -3.24 9.11 -26.42
CA ALA A 480 -3.07 8.85 -27.85
C ALA A 480 -2.23 7.58 -28.13
N ILE A 481 -1.15 7.37 -27.36
CA ILE A 481 -0.32 6.15 -27.45
C ILE A 481 -1.14 4.90 -27.10
N LYS A 482 -1.99 4.95 -26.07
CA LYS A 482 -2.83 3.83 -25.65
C LYS A 482 -3.91 3.51 -26.68
N ASP A 483 -4.57 4.53 -27.21
CA ASP A 483 -5.69 4.38 -28.14
C ASP A 483 -5.24 3.75 -29.46
N HIS A 484 -4.03 4.06 -29.92
CA HIS A 484 -3.43 3.47 -31.12
C HIS A 484 -2.74 2.11 -30.90
N SER A 485 -2.62 1.65 -29.65
CA SER A 485 -1.97 0.37 -29.31
C SER A 485 -2.94 -0.82 -29.26
N THR A 486 -4.13 -0.71 -29.83
CA THR A 486 -5.21 -1.70 -29.77
C THR A 486 -4.88 -3.00 -30.50
N GLY A 487 -5.11 -4.14 -29.86
CA GLY A 487 -5.26 -5.47 -30.47
C GLY A 487 -4.19 -6.51 -30.19
N THR A 488 -3.16 -6.23 -29.38
CA THR A 488 -2.16 -7.23 -28.96
C THR A 488 -2.04 -7.27 -27.45
N THR A 489 -1.64 -8.43 -26.93
CA THR A 489 -1.39 -8.67 -25.48
C THR A 489 -0.33 -7.72 -24.90
N VAL A 490 0.48 -7.09 -25.75
CA VAL A 490 1.50 -6.09 -25.39
C VAL A 490 1.34 -4.88 -26.32
N GLY A 491 1.05 -3.71 -25.75
CA GLY A 491 0.96 -2.46 -26.52
C GLY A 491 2.29 -2.17 -27.25
N THR A 492 2.20 -1.59 -28.44
CA THR A 492 3.37 -1.27 -29.27
C THR A 492 3.17 0.09 -29.96
N ILE A 493 4.20 0.95 -29.92
CA ILE A 493 4.28 2.15 -30.74
C ILE A 493 5.01 1.77 -32.06
N THR A 494 4.34 1.91 -33.19
CA THR A 494 4.96 1.70 -34.50
C THR A 494 5.47 3.01 -35.08
N LEU A 495 6.40 2.94 -36.05
CA LEU A 495 6.86 4.14 -36.77
C LEU A 495 5.71 4.86 -37.46
N VAL A 496 4.74 4.09 -38.00
CA VAL A 496 3.58 4.66 -38.70
C VAL A 496 2.70 5.43 -37.73
N THR A 497 2.35 4.81 -36.57
CA THR A 497 1.50 5.48 -35.59
C THR A 497 2.20 6.69 -34.96
N ALA A 498 3.49 6.59 -34.66
CA ALA A 498 4.25 7.71 -34.10
C ALA A 498 4.30 8.92 -35.05
N ASN A 499 4.48 8.71 -36.35
CA ASN A 499 4.50 9.76 -37.34
C ASN A 499 3.20 10.58 -37.39
N GLU A 500 2.07 9.97 -37.07
CA GLU A 500 0.74 10.60 -37.15
C GLU A 500 0.30 11.26 -35.83
N TYR A 501 1.11 11.20 -34.75
CA TYR A 501 0.74 11.90 -33.52
C TYR A 501 0.63 13.39 -33.73
N LEU A 502 -0.44 14.00 -33.24
CA LEU A 502 -0.63 15.43 -33.18
C LEU A 502 0.24 16.04 -32.07
N VAL A 503 0.91 17.12 -32.38
CA VAL A 503 1.82 17.82 -31.48
C VAL A 503 1.51 19.30 -31.48
N PRO A 504 1.20 19.94 -30.33
CA PRO A 504 1.06 21.37 -30.22
C PRO A 504 2.44 22.00 -30.11
N VAL A 505 2.76 22.92 -30.98
CA VAL A 505 4.07 23.59 -31.05
C VAL A 505 3.93 25.06 -30.66
N PRO A 506 4.51 25.51 -29.55
CA PRO A 506 4.58 26.92 -29.16
C PRO A 506 5.74 27.65 -29.84
N PRO A 507 5.76 28.98 -29.76
CA PRO A 507 6.95 29.78 -30.01
C PRO A 507 8.18 29.25 -29.28
N PHE A 508 9.37 29.32 -29.89
CA PHE A 508 10.59 28.73 -29.35
C PHE A 508 10.94 29.22 -27.93
N LEU A 509 10.81 30.53 -27.68
CA LEU A 509 11.08 31.11 -26.36
C LEU A 509 10.05 30.66 -25.33
N GLU A 510 8.80 30.46 -25.72
CA GLU A 510 7.76 29.94 -24.87
C GLU A 510 8.03 28.47 -24.47
N GLN A 511 8.55 27.61 -25.37
CA GLN A 511 9.00 26.26 -25.03
C GLN A 511 9.98 26.29 -23.86
N THR A 512 10.94 27.22 -23.90
CA THR A 512 11.95 27.37 -22.83
C THR A 512 11.32 27.81 -21.51
N ARG A 513 10.37 28.77 -21.55
CA ARG A 513 9.63 29.22 -20.35
C ARG A 513 8.79 28.08 -19.74
N ILE A 514 8.10 27.32 -20.58
CA ILE A 514 7.30 26.15 -20.15
C ILE A 514 8.19 25.13 -19.45
N VAL A 515 9.31 24.74 -20.04
CA VAL A 515 10.26 23.77 -19.48
C VAL A 515 10.80 24.26 -18.14
N ALA A 516 11.27 25.49 -18.05
CA ALA A 516 11.81 26.06 -16.81
C ALA A 516 10.75 26.10 -15.70
N HIS A 517 9.52 26.49 -16.03
CA HIS A 517 8.42 26.55 -15.06
C HIS A 517 8.01 25.15 -14.59
N PHE A 518 7.90 24.19 -15.51
CA PHE A 518 7.63 22.79 -15.16
C PHE A 518 8.70 22.20 -14.24
N GLN A 519 9.98 22.41 -14.54
CA GLN A 519 11.09 21.92 -13.72
C GLN A 519 11.03 22.49 -12.29
N LYS A 520 10.75 23.80 -12.16
CA LYS A 520 10.56 24.44 -10.86
C LYS A 520 9.41 23.82 -10.07
N LEU A 521 8.24 23.64 -10.68
CA LEU A 521 7.08 23.03 -10.05
C LEU A 521 7.32 21.56 -9.70
N ASN A 522 7.95 20.79 -10.57
CA ASN A 522 8.29 19.39 -10.32
C ASN A 522 9.27 19.23 -9.14
N HIS A 523 10.23 20.16 -9.01
CA HIS A 523 11.14 20.17 -7.85
C HIS A 523 10.36 20.44 -6.54
N LEU A 524 9.44 21.40 -6.54
CA LEU A 524 8.59 21.69 -5.37
C LEU A 524 7.71 20.50 -4.99
N ILE A 525 7.09 19.83 -5.96
CA ILE A 525 6.26 18.64 -5.74
C ILE A 525 7.09 17.52 -5.08
N ASN A 526 8.31 17.29 -5.58
CA ASN A 526 9.19 16.26 -5.03
C ASN A 526 9.67 16.61 -3.61
N ALA A 527 9.94 17.89 -3.33
CA ALA A 527 10.34 18.35 -1.99
C ALA A 527 9.21 18.23 -0.96
N CYS A 528 7.95 18.36 -1.36
CA CYS A 528 6.79 18.16 -0.47
C CYS A 528 6.52 16.67 -0.15
N ASN A 529 7.16 15.74 -0.85
CA ASN A 529 7.01 14.29 -0.64
C ASN A 529 8.08 13.69 0.29
N MET A 530 9.09 14.47 0.66
CA MET A 530 10.09 14.10 1.66
C MET A 530 9.70 14.57 3.06
#